data_37ec6cd17be0a2384f5da1900249189c
#
_entry.id   37ec6cd17be0a2384f5da1900249189c
#
_cell.length_a   1.000
_cell.length_b   1.000
_cell.length_c   1.000
_cell.angle_alpha   90.00
_cell.angle_beta   90.00
_cell.angle_gamma   90.00
#
_symmetry.space_group_name_H-M   'P 1'
#
loop_
_entity.id
_entity.type
_entity.pdbx_description
1 polymer ?
#
loop_
_entity_poly.entity_id
_entity_poly.type
_entity_poly.pdbx_seq_one_letter_code
_entity_poly.pdbx_strand_id
1 'polypeptide(L)'
;MNYDKFISEHRLNPEKFREAWAFCLGNPWENPEEADALNDTEYFKEADELAQLALEGKKTATAGDFSEYIRENSPLPKVDGKYDIVLNSKGEPVCAITTTKVYIVKFNEVSAEHARKEGEGDLTLAYWRQVHEEFFRTFGTFRPDMDIVCEEFQVIS
;
A
#
# COMPACT_ATOMS: atom_id res chain seq x y z
N MET A 1 18.53 2.42 -3.59
CA MET A 1 18.42 3.75 -2.95
C MET A 1 18.62 3.58 -1.45
N ASN A 2 19.27 4.53 -0.83
CA ASN A 2 19.63 4.44 0.57
C ASN A 2 18.67 5.30 1.42
N TYR A 3 18.05 4.70 2.45
CA TYR A 3 17.10 5.37 3.33
C TYR A 3 17.71 5.72 4.70
N ASP A 4 19.01 5.56 4.87
CA ASP A 4 19.69 5.77 6.16
C ASP A 4 19.48 7.17 6.72
N LYS A 5 19.46 8.17 5.84
CA LYS A 5 19.23 9.55 6.27
C LYS A 5 17.85 9.72 6.90
N PHE A 6 16.80 9.19 6.23
CA PHE A 6 15.43 9.25 6.75
C PHE A 6 15.33 8.49 8.09
N ILE A 7 15.89 7.29 8.14
CA ILE A 7 15.86 6.44 9.34
C ILE A 7 16.52 7.18 10.52
N SER A 8 17.68 7.79 10.27
CA SER A 8 18.40 8.55 11.29
C SER A 8 17.65 9.80 11.75
N GLU A 9 17.16 10.60 10.81
CA GLU A 9 16.43 11.83 11.12
C GLU A 9 15.15 11.58 11.91
N HIS A 10 14.48 10.44 11.62
CA HIS A 10 13.24 10.05 12.29
C HIS A 10 13.46 9.15 13.51
N ARG A 11 14.74 8.92 13.89
CA ARG A 11 15.13 8.12 15.07
C ARG A 11 14.52 6.72 15.06
N LEU A 12 14.43 6.11 13.88
CA LEU A 12 13.92 4.76 13.71
C LEU A 12 15.02 3.74 13.95
N ASN A 13 14.64 2.54 14.40
CA ASN A 13 15.59 1.44 14.55
C ASN A 13 15.88 0.82 13.18
N PRO A 14 17.13 0.92 12.65
CA PRO A 14 17.46 0.39 11.34
C PRO A 14 17.28 -1.14 11.23
N GLU A 15 17.40 -1.87 12.35
CA GLU A 15 17.22 -3.32 12.37
C GLU A 15 15.76 -3.74 12.16
N LYS A 16 14.81 -2.83 12.36
CA LYS A 16 13.39 -3.07 12.16
C LYS A 16 12.88 -2.60 10.80
N PHE A 17 13.74 -2.04 9.98
CA PHE A 17 13.40 -1.67 8.62
C PHE A 17 13.18 -2.93 7.77
N ARG A 18 12.03 -3.03 7.09
CA ARG A 18 11.70 -4.14 6.22
C ARG A 18 11.90 -3.80 4.77
N GLU A 19 11.15 -2.83 4.26
CA GLU A 19 11.21 -2.43 2.87
C GLU A 19 10.67 -1.00 2.67
N ALA A 20 10.89 -0.45 1.47
CA ALA A 20 10.32 0.83 1.08
C ALA A 20 9.53 0.64 -0.22
N TRP A 21 8.39 1.32 -0.31
CA TRP A 21 7.52 1.22 -1.48
C TRP A 21 6.58 2.42 -1.56
N ALA A 22 6.05 2.65 -2.77
CA ALA A 22 5.04 3.68 -3.02
C ALA A 22 3.72 3.01 -3.33
N PHE A 23 2.63 3.55 -2.82
CA PHE A 23 1.29 3.06 -3.14
C PHE A 23 1.10 3.02 -4.66
N CYS A 24 0.51 1.96 -5.17
CA CYS A 24 0.25 1.69 -6.59
C CYS A 24 1.48 1.44 -7.45
N LEU A 25 2.68 1.81 -7.01
CA LEU A 25 3.90 1.75 -7.81
C LEU A 25 4.91 0.68 -7.37
N GLY A 26 4.77 0.14 -6.14
CA GLY A 26 5.82 -0.70 -5.59
C GLY A 26 7.11 0.09 -5.39
N ASN A 27 8.25 -0.49 -5.77
CA ASN A 27 9.53 0.23 -5.69
C ASN A 27 10.29 0.13 -7.02
N PRO A 28 9.85 0.82 -8.06
CA PRO A 28 10.53 0.77 -9.37
C PRO A 28 11.94 1.34 -9.34
N TRP A 29 12.29 2.13 -8.33
CA TRP A 29 13.64 2.70 -8.17
C TRP A 29 14.68 1.64 -7.75
N GLU A 30 14.23 0.58 -7.10
CA GLU A 30 15.08 -0.55 -6.71
C GLU A 30 14.74 -1.84 -7.44
N ASN A 31 13.52 -1.93 -8.00
CA ASN A 31 13.03 -3.10 -8.71
C ASN A 31 12.60 -2.68 -10.13
N PRO A 32 13.53 -2.51 -11.08
CA PRO A 32 13.20 -2.01 -12.43
C PRO A 32 12.14 -2.82 -13.16
N GLU A 33 11.95 -4.09 -12.81
CA GLU A 33 10.89 -4.94 -13.38
C GLU A 33 9.49 -4.43 -13.03
N GLU A 34 9.35 -3.76 -11.88
CA GLU A 34 8.08 -3.17 -11.48
C GLU A 34 7.77 -1.89 -12.25
N ALA A 35 8.80 -1.20 -12.72
CA ALA A 35 8.65 0.07 -13.45
C ALA A 35 7.95 -0.10 -14.80
N ASP A 36 8.16 -1.22 -15.47
CA ASP A 36 7.60 -1.48 -16.81
C ASP A 36 6.08 -1.69 -16.76
N ALA A 37 5.53 -2.05 -15.62
CA ALA A 37 4.11 -2.30 -15.45
C ALA A 37 3.29 -1.01 -15.23
N LEU A 38 3.93 0.14 -14.98
CA LEU A 38 3.28 1.34 -14.49
C LEU A 38 3.72 2.61 -15.22
N ASN A 39 3.56 2.63 -16.55
CA ASN A 39 3.87 3.80 -17.37
C ASN A 39 2.79 4.90 -17.33
N ASP A 40 1.85 4.83 -16.38
CA ASP A 40 0.74 5.75 -16.32
C ASP A 40 0.97 6.84 -15.27
N THR A 41 0.96 8.10 -15.72
CA THR A 41 1.14 9.28 -14.87
C THR A 41 0.04 9.45 -13.80
N GLU A 42 -1.15 8.84 -13.98
CA GLU A 42 -2.22 8.86 -12.98
C GLU A 42 -1.78 8.14 -11.69
N TYR A 43 -1.04 7.04 -11.81
CA TYR A 43 -0.55 6.31 -10.64
C TYR A 43 0.51 7.10 -9.87
N PHE A 44 1.29 7.95 -10.55
CA PHE A 44 2.25 8.82 -9.86
C PHE A 44 1.52 9.83 -8.96
N LYS A 45 0.49 10.46 -9.50
CA LYS A 45 -0.32 11.41 -8.73
C LYS A 45 -1.01 10.71 -7.55
N GLU A 46 -1.60 9.55 -7.80
CA GLU A 46 -2.27 8.77 -6.78
C GLU A 46 -1.29 8.34 -5.67
N ALA A 47 -0.09 7.89 -6.03
CA ALA A 47 0.94 7.53 -5.05
C ALA A 47 1.27 8.71 -4.13
N ASP A 48 1.40 9.91 -4.65
CA ASP A 48 1.67 11.12 -3.86
C ASP A 48 0.51 11.43 -2.91
N GLU A 49 -0.73 11.35 -3.40
CA GLU A 49 -1.94 11.61 -2.60
C GLU A 49 -2.08 10.59 -1.46
N LEU A 50 -1.87 9.31 -1.76
CA LEU A 50 -2.00 8.24 -0.76
C LEU A 50 -0.89 8.32 0.28
N ALA A 51 0.34 8.63 -0.12
CA ALA A 51 1.44 8.84 0.82
C ALA A 51 1.12 9.98 1.79
N GLN A 52 0.55 11.07 1.30
CA GLN A 52 0.16 12.20 2.12
C GLN A 52 -0.97 11.83 3.09
N LEU A 53 -1.97 11.08 2.64
CA LEU A 53 -3.05 10.61 3.51
C LEU A 53 -2.52 9.69 4.62
N ALA A 54 -1.55 8.84 4.31
CA ALA A 54 -0.91 7.99 5.32
C ALA A 54 -0.15 8.84 6.33
N LEU A 55 0.65 9.81 5.87
CA LEU A 55 1.40 10.71 6.76
C LEU A 55 0.48 11.46 7.72
N GLU A 56 -0.68 11.92 7.24
CA GLU A 56 -1.67 12.65 8.04
C GLU A 56 -2.48 11.74 8.98
N GLY A 57 -2.32 10.43 8.88
CA GLY A 57 -3.10 9.48 9.67
C GLY A 57 -4.53 9.29 9.20
N LYS A 58 -4.87 9.78 8.02
CA LYS A 58 -6.20 9.61 7.41
C LYS A 58 -6.34 8.27 6.70
N LYS A 59 -5.25 7.77 6.11
CA LYS A 59 -5.19 6.43 5.54
C LYS A 59 -4.48 5.51 6.53
N THR A 60 -5.23 4.54 7.05
CA THR A 60 -4.75 3.57 8.06
C THR A 60 -4.97 2.13 7.62
N ALA A 61 -5.34 1.91 6.36
CA ALA A 61 -5.50 0.58 5.80
C ALA A 61 -5.23 0.60 4.30
N THR A 62 -4.90 -0.57 3.77
CA THR A 62 -4.72 -0.78 2.34
C THR A 62 -5.16 -2.19 1.96
N ALA A 63 -5.30 -2.45 0.68
CA ALA A 63 -5.76 -3.73 0.16
C ALA A 63 -4.92 -4.16 -1.03
N GLY A 64 -4.74 -5.46 -1.18
CA GLY A 64 -4.03 -6.04 -2.31
C GLY A 64 -4.67 -7.33 -2.78
N ASP A 65 -4.36 -7.73 -4.00
CA ASP A 65 -4.82 -8.97 -4.61
C ASP A 65 -3.99 -10.14 -4.06
N PHE A 66 -4.63 -11.07 -3.34
CA PHE A 66 -3.94 -12.23 -2.79
C PHE A 66 -3.25 -13.06 -3.87
N SER A 67 -3.89 -13.22 -5.05
CA SER A 67 -3.31 -14.01 -6.14
C SER A 67 -2.00 -13.41 -6.66
N GLU A 68 -1.85 -12.09 -6.57
CA GLU A 68 -0.61 -11.42 -6.98
C GLU A 68 0.55 -11.77 -6.05
N TYR A 69 0.31 -11.82 -4.74
CA TYR A 69 1.32 -12.28 -3.78
C TYR A 69 1.80 -13.70 -4.11
N ILE A 70 0.85 -14.59 -4.43
CA ILE A 70 1.19 -15.98 -4.81
C ILE A 70 1.99 -16.01 -6.10
N ARG A 71 1.54 -15.28 -7.13
CA ARG A 71 2.18 -15.26 -8.45
C ARG A 71 3.61 -14.72 -8.38
N GLU A 72 3.83 -13.68 -7.59
CA GLU A 72 5.13 -13.03 -7.44
C GLU A 72 6.00 -13.69 -6.36
N ASN A 73 5.49 -14.71 -5.68
CA ASN A 73 6.17 -15.34 -4.56
C ASN A 73 6.60 -14.32 -3.50
N SER A 74 5.73 -13.33 -3.27
CA SER A 74 5.97 -12.28 -2.28
C SER A 74 5.36 -12.65 -0.94
N PRO A 75 6.03 -12.33 0.19
CA PRO A 75 5.44 -12.57 1.50
C PRO A 75 4.26 -11.64 1.75
N LEU A 76 3.25 -12.16 2.45
CA LEU A 76 2.13 -11.33 2.92
C LEU A 76 2.63 -10.34 3.98
N PRO A 77 1.94 -9.18 4.12
CA PRO A 77 2.21 -8.29 5.24
C PRO A 77 2.07 -9.03 6.57
N LYS A 78 2.85 -8.63 7.57
CA LYS A 78 2.88 -9.28 8.87
C LYS A 78 2.86 -8.25 10.00
N VAL A 79 2.26 -8.66 11.12
CA VAL A 79 2.35 -7.91 12.38
C VAL A 79 3.58 -8.44 13.12
N ASP A 80 4.75 -7.87 12.86
CA ASP A 80 6.03 -8.33 13.40
C ASP A 80 6.88 -7.24 14.07
N GLY A 81 6.29 -6.05 14.26
CA GLY A 81 7.00 -4.92 14.88
C GLY A 81 7.98 -4.22 13.95
N LYS A 82 8.13 -4.67 12.73
CA LYS A 82 8.96 -4.00 11.72
C LYS A 82 8.18 -2.88 11.06
N TYR A 83 8.88 -2.01 10.34
CA TYR A 83 8.24 -0.90 9.63
C TYR A 83 8.64 -0.87 8.17
N ASP A 84 7.76 -0.29 7.37
CA ASP A 84 8.00 0.04 5.97
C ASP A 84 8.11 1.54 5.82
N ILE A 85 8.89 1.98 4.85
CA ILE A 85 8.98 3.39 4.47
C ILE A 85 8.10 3.61 3.25
N VAL A 86 7.13 4.53 3.36
CA VAL A 86 6.26 4.91 2.25
C VAL A 86 6.96 5.99 1.44
N LEU A 87 7.05 5.76 0.13
CA LEU A 87 7.70 6.65 -0.82
C LEU A 87 6.66 7.46 -1.60
N ASN A 88 7.08 8.62 -2.11
CA ASN A 88 6.30 9.37 -3.09
C ASN A 88 6.60 8.89 -4.52
N SER A 89 6.02 9.56 -5.51
CA SER A 89 6.21 9.21 -6.93
C SER A 89 7.62 9.46 -7.47
N LYS A 90 8.49 10.07 -6.68
CA LYS A 90 9.90 10.28 -7.01
C LYS A 90 10.83 9.30 -6.29
N GLY A 91 10.28 8.37 -5.53
CA GLY A 91 11.06 7.44 -4.72
C GLY A 91 11.62 8.05 -3.45
N GLU A 92 11.10 9.19 -3.00
CA GLU A 92 11.56 9.85 -1.79
C GLU A 92 10.73 9.41 -0.58
N PRO A 93 11.37 9.17 0.58
CA PRO A 93 10.65 8.81 1.80
C PRO A 93 9.67 9.89 2.26
N VAL A 94 8.45 9.48 2.63
CA VAL A 94 7.41 10.37 3.15
C VAL A 94 7.13 10.08 4.62
N CYS A 95 6.92 8.81 4.96
CA CYS A 95 6.65 8.41 6.34
C CYS A 95 7.02 6.94 6.55
N ALA A 96 7.08 6.52 7.81
CA ALA A 96 7.25 5.13 8.18
C ALA A 96 5.96 4.61 8.81
N ILE A 97 5.55 3.40 8.44
CA ILE A 97 4.34 2.75 8.94
C ILE A 97 4.65 1.36 9.48
N THR A 98 3.89 0.91 10.45
CA THR A 98 3.96 -0.46 10.96
C THR A 98 2.59 -1.13 10.84
N THR A 99 2.59 -2.39 10.44
CA THR A 99 1.37 -3.18 10.27
C THR A 99 0.80 -3.56 11.62
N THR A 100 -0.49 -3.34 11.83
CA THR A 100 -1.19 -3.66 13.08
C THR A 100 -2.19 -4.80 12.95
N LYS A 101 -2.66 -5.08 11.73
CA LYS A 101 -3.62 -6.16 11.49
C LYS A 101 -3.55 -6.62 10.03
N VAL A 102 -3.68 -7.91 9.79
CA VAL A 102 -3.77 -8.49 8.44
C VAL A 102 -4.86 -9.54 8.43
N TYR A 103 -5.71 -9.50 7.41
CA TYR A 103 -6.72 -10.53 7.20
C TYR A 103 -7.07 -10.63 5.71
N ILE A 104 -7.68 -11.75 5.33
CA ILE A 104 -8.07 -12.02 3.94
C ILE A 104 -9.59 -12.17 3.88
N VAL A 105 -10.23 -11.45 2.96
CA VAL A 105 -11.67 -11.53 2.70
C VAL A 105 -11.92 -11.53 1.20
N LYS A 106 -13.10 -11.95 0.78
CA LYS A 106 -13.54 -11.84 -0.61
C LYS A 106 -13.78 -10.36 -0.95
N PHE A 107 -13.55 -9.98 -2.20
CA PHE A 107 -13.79 -8.62 -2.66
C PHE A 107 -15.22 -8.16 -2.28
N ASN A 108 -16.22 -9.00 -2.53
CA ASN A 108 -17.62 -8.68 -2.24
C ASN A 108 -17.96 -8.73 -0.73
N GLU A 109 -17.03 -9.12 0.12
CA GLU A 109 -17.20 -9.17 1.57
C GLU A 109 -16.37 -8.12 2.33
N VAL A 110 -15.63 -7.27 1.60
CA VAL A 110 -14.89 -6.16 2.23
C VAL A 110 -15.87 -5.24 2.96
N SER A 111 -15.52 -4.86 4.20
CA SER A 111 -16.42 -4.10 5.06
C SER A 111 -16.37 -2.60 4.79
N ALA A 112 -17.47 -1.90 5.15
CA ALA A 112 -17.52 -0.44 5.11
C ALA A 112 -16.49 0.18 6.05
N GLU A 113 -16.21 -0.47 7.18
CA GLU A 113 -15.19 -0.01 8.11
C GLU A 113 -13.79 -0.02 7.49
N HIS A 114 -13.45 -1.11 6.78
CA HIS A 114 -12.17 -1.18 6.06
C HIS A 114 -12.07 -0.07 5.01
N ALA A 115 -13.14 0.13 4.23
CA ALA A 115 -13.17 1.18 3.22
C ALA A 115 -12.92 2.56 3.83
N ARG A 116 -13.52 2.84 4.99
CA ARG A 116 -13.33 4.09 5.69
C ARG A 116 -11.87 4.27 6.15
N LYS A 117 -11.25 3.19 6.62
CA LYS A 117 -9.85 3.21 7.08
C LYS A 117 -8.86 3.40 5.94
N GLU A 118 -9.21 3.05 4.71
CA GLU A 118 -8.35 3.36 3.57
C GLU A 118 -8.27 4.86 3.27
N GLY A 119 -9.24 5.65 3.77
CA GLY A 119 -9.14 7.10 3.82
C GLY A 119 -9.32 7.82 2.49
N GLU A 120 -9.82 7.14 1.46
CA GLU A 120 -9.85 7.65 0.11
C GLU A 120 -11.27 8.07 -0.32
N GLY A 121 -11.34 9.06 -1.19
CA GLY A 121 -12.59 9.55 -1.76
C GLY A 121 -13.56 10.02 -0.69
N ASP A 122 -14.82 9.57 -0.78
CA ASP A 122 -15.88 9.92 0.17
C ASP A 122 -15.94 8.96 1.38
N LEU A 123 -14.97 8.06 1.51
CA LEU A 123 -14.83 7.08 2.59
C LEU A 123 -15.89 5.98 2.58
N THR A 124 -16.67 5.86 1.51
CA THR A 124 -17.74 4.85 1.42
C THR A 124 -17.26 3.53 0.83
N LEU A 125 -17.96 2.46 1.16
CA LEU A 125 -17.71 1.13 0.56
C LEU A 125 -18.01 1.14 -0.93
N ALA A 126 -19.01 1.90 -1.37
CA ALA A 126 -19.35 2.01 -2.79
C ALA A 126 -18.20 2.61 -3.59
N TYR A 127 -17.58 3.68 -3.09
CA TYR A 127 -16.39 4.28 -3.69
C TYR A 127 -15.24 3.27 -3.72
N TRP A 128 -14.97 2.61 -2.59
CA TRP A 128 -13.90 1.62 -2.46
C TRP A 128 -14.05 0.52 -3.52
N ARG A 129 -15.27 -0.03 -3.66
CA ARG A 129 -15.52 -1.10 -4.62
C ARG A 129 -15.34 -0.63 -6.06
N GLN A 130 -15.82 0.55 -6.39
CA GLN A 130 -15.68 1.09 -7.74
C GLN A 130 -14.22 1.27 -8.12
N VAL A 131 -13.44 1.92 -7.27
CA VAL A 131 -12.03 2.22 -7.54
C VAL A 131 -11.20 0.95 -7.61
N HIS A 132 -11.41 0.00 -6.69
CA HIS A 132 -10.64 -1.24 -6.67
C HIS A 132 -11.06 -2.18 -7.80
N GLU A 133 -12.33 -2.20 -8.17
CA GLU A 133 -12.75 -2.97 -9.35
C GLU A 133 -12.06 -2.45 -10.61
N GLU A 134 -12.03 -1.14 -10.82
CA GLU A 134 -11.36 -0.53 -11.96
C GLU A 134 -9.86 -0.85 -11.96
N PHE A 135 -9.22 -0.75 -10.79
CA PHE A 135 -7.81 -1.05 -10.63
C PHE A 135 -7.51 -2.52 -10.99
N PHE A 136 -8.26 -3.46 -10.42
CA PHE A 136 -8.03 -4.88 -10.70
C PHE A 136 -8.39 -5.26 -12.13
N ARG A 137 -9.37 -4.61 -12.75
CA ARG A 137 -9.69 -4.82 -14.16
C ARG A 137 -8.54 -4.34 -15.06
N THR A 138 -7.89 -3.24 -14.72
CA THR A 138 -6.73 -2.73 -15.46
C THR A 138 -5.61 -3.77 -15.52
N PHE A 139 -5.44 -4.56 -14.45
CA PHE A 139 -4.43 -5.62 -14.39
C PHE A 139 -4.99 -7.00 -14.79
N GLY A 140 -6.26 -7.08 -15.21
CA GLY A 140 -6.86 -8.32 -15.68
C GLY A 140 -7.14 -9.34 -14.59
N THR A 141 -7.19 -8.93 -13.33
CA THR A 141 -7.32 -9.84 -12.18
C THR A 141 -8.66 -9.78 -11.47
N PHE A 142 -9.54 -8.85 -11.85
CA PHE A 142 -10.78 -8.66 -11.13
C PHE A 142 -11.72 -9.86 -11.22
N ARG A 143 -12.24 -10.29 -10.07
CA ARG A 143 -13.38 -11.17 -9.90
C ARG A 143 -14.14 -10.76 -8.64
N PRO A 144 -15.48 -10.80 -8.64
CA PRO A 144 -16.26 -10.42 -7.45
C PRO A 144 -15.94 -11.23 -6.20
N ASP A 145 -15.49 -12.47 -6.37
CA ASP A 145 -15.13 -13.39 -5.29
C ASP A 145 -13.64 -13.56 -5.08
N MET A 146 -12.82 -12.67 -5.68
CA MET A 146 -11.38 -12.72 -5.50
C MET A 146 -11.00 -12.48 -4.05
N ASP A 147 -9.89 -13.09 -3.62
CA ASP A 147 -9.38 -12.90 -2.28
C ASP A 147 -8.59 -11.58 -2.18
N ILE A 148 -8.93 -10.78 -1.18
CA ILE A 148 -8.30 -9.49 -0.91
C ILE A 148 -7.52 -9.60 0.39
N VAL A 149 -6.24 -9.21 0.35
CA VAL A 149 -5.41 -9.06 1.54
C VAL A 149 -5.66 -7.66 2.09
N CYS A 150 -6.27 -7.59 3.27
CA CYS A 150 -6.51 -6.32 3.95
C CYS A 150 -5.45 -6.12 5.01
N GLU A 151 -4.82 -4.96 4.99
CA GLU A 151 -3.78 -4.59 5.94
C GLU A 151 -4.17 -3.30 6.64
N GLU A 152 -4.12 -3.30 7.97
CA GLU A 152 -4.22 -2.08 8.77
C GLU A 152 -2.84 -1.72 9.28
N PHE A 153 -2.54 -0.44 9.31
CA PHE A 153 -1.26 0.08 9.74
C PHE A 153 -1.42 1.40 10.49
N GLN A 154 -0.35 1.82 11.13
CA GLN A 154 -0.27 3.15 11.73
C GLN A 154 1.04 3.81 11.35
N VAL A 155 1.03 5.13 11.19
CA VAL A 155 2.25 5.91 10.99
C VAL A 155 3.01 5.99 12.31
N ILE A 156 4.32 5.74 12.26
CA ILE A 156 5.20 5.82 13.43
C ILE A 156 6.19 6.98 13.34
N SER A 157 6.39 7.49 12.14
CA SER A 157 7.20 8.70 11.94
C SER A 157 7.00 9.30 10.55
#